data_7c93cf6bc91036b594035ca57e520a8e
#
_entry.id   7c93cf6bc91036b594035ca57e520a8e
#
_cell.length_a   1.000
_cell.length_b   1.000
_cell.length_c   1.000
_cell.angle_alpha   90.00
_cell.angle_beta   90.00
_cell.angle_gamma   90.00
#
_symmetry.space_group_name_H-M   'P 1'
#
loop_
_entity.id
_entity.type
_entity.pdbx_description
1 polymer ?
#
loop_
_entity_poly.entity_id
_entity_poly.type
_entity_poly.pdbx_seq_one_letter_code
_entity_poly.pdbx_strand_id
1 'polypeptide(L)'
;IPGTTTDTVSKAMEIQGIGPCLFIDTPGFDDEGELGEMRIIRTLKAIERTDIALLLCEDEAHEEEKKWMKQLEEKNILVILLLNKADIRKDIASTLLRIEKDCGQKPLVISAKERTGIKKIHQAILEKLPADFGQQTITGNLVKEGDLVLLVMPQDIQAPKGRLILP
;
A
#
# COMPACT_ATOMS: atom_id res chain seq x y z
N ILE A 1 7.48 -4.22 -19.58
CA ILE A 1 7.55 -5.61 -20.08
C ILE A 1 6.59 -6.40 -19.20
N PRO A 2 5.52 -7.00 -19.74
CA PRO A 2 4.65 -7.88 -18.98
C PRO A 2 5.43 -9.08 -18.43
N GLY A 3 5.14 -9.50 -17.20
CA GLY A 3 5.70 -10.75 -16.65
C GLY A 3 6.98 -10.64 -15.82
N THR A 4 7.35 -9.45 -15.32
CA THR A 4 8.61 -9.27 -14.59
C THR A 4 8.57 -9.78 -13.15
N THR A 5 7.40 -9.88 -12.52
CA THR A 5 7.29 -10.29 -11.09
C THR A 5 6.46 -11.56 -10.97
N THR A 6 7.14 -12.68 -10.73
CA THR A 6 6.49 -13.99 -10.51
C THR A 6 6.20 -14.25 -9.03
N ASP A 7 6.93 -13.61 -8.12
CA ASP A 7 6.79 -13.75 -6.67
C ASP A 7 6.46 -12.39 -6.03
N THR A 8 5.64 -12.43 -4.98
CA THR A 8 5.34 -11.25 -4.16
C THR A 8 6.62 -10.78 -3.48
N VAL A 9 7.08 -9.59 -3.79
CA VAL A 9 8.25 -8.99 -3.16
C VAL A 9 7.78 -8.13 -1.99
N SER A 10 8.30 -8.42 -0.80
CA SER A 10 8.00 -7.62 0.39
C SER A 10 9.20 -6.78 0.80
N LYS A 11 8.97 -5.52 1.14
CA LYS A 11 10.00 -4.60 1.61
C LYS A 11 9.52 -3.83 2.82
N ALA A 12 10.20 -4.05 3.95
CA ALA A 12 9.96 -3.25 5.14
C ALA A 12 10.65 -1.88 5.02
N MET A 13 9.93 -0.82 5.37
CA MET A 13 10.46 0.53 5.46
C MET A 13 9.68 1.35 6.48
N GLU A 14 10.35 2.33 7.08
CA GLU A 14 9.72 3.26 7.99
C GLU A 14 9.20 4.48 7.21
N ILE A 15 7.95 4.86 7.47
CA ILE A 15 7.34 6.06 6.91
C ILE A 15 7.12 7.06 8.03
N GLN A 16 7.63 8.26 7.85
CA GLN A 16 7.51 9.34 8.82
C GLN A 16 6.02 9.64 9.12
N GLY A 17 5.66 9.61 10.40
CA GLY A 17 4.29 9.86 10.87
C GLY A 17 3.35 8.65 10.78
N ILE A 18 3.79 7.54 10.19
CA ILE A 18 3.04 6.29 10.13
C ILE A 18 3.72 5.20 10.95
N GLY A 19 5.07 5.11 10.85
CA GLY A 19 5.87 4.09 11.50
C GLY A 19 6.34 2.99 10.54
N PRO A 20 6.66 1.79 11.06
CA PRO A 20 7.13 0.69 10.26
C PRO A 20 6.03 0.15 9.35
N CYS A 21 6.30 0.08 8.05
CA CYS A 21 5.39 -0.40 7.02
C CYS A 21 6.02 -1.55 6.25
N LEU A 22 5.22 -2.55 5.91
CA LEU A 22 5.59 -3.61 5.00
C LEU A 22 4.92 -3.34 3.65
N PHE A 23 5.72 -2.99 2.64
CA PHE A 23 5.25 -2.88 1.26
C PHE A 23 5.26 -4.26 0.62
N ILE A 24 4.14 -4.64 0.06
CA ILE A 24 3.98 -5.91 -0.66
C ILE A 24 3.69 -5.55 -2.12
N ASP A 25 4.66 -5.84 -3.00
CA ASP A 25 4.48 -5.70 -4.44
C ASP A 25 3.76 -6.93 -4.97
N THR A 26 2.69 -6.71 -5.71
CA THR A 26 1.87 -7.77 -6.30
C THR A 26 2.10 -7.85 -7.80
N PRO A 27 2.10 -9.05 -8.40
CA PRO A 27 2.17 -9.18 -9.83
C PRO A 27 1.01 -8.46 -10.53
N GLY A 28 1.25 -7.91 -11.72
CA GLY A 28 0.19 -7.35 -12.57
C GLY A 28 -0.83 -8.42 -12.98
N PHE A 29 -2.01 -7.95 -13.43
CA PHE A 29 -3.16 -8.81 -13.74
C PHE A 29 -3.25 -9.21 -15.21
N ASP A 30 -2.30 -8.76 -16.03
CA ASP A 30 -2.36 -8.81 -17.50
C ASP A 30 -2.05 -10.18 -18.12
N ASP A 31 -1.83 -11.23 -17.34
CA ASP A 31 -1.46 -12.53 -17.86
C ASP A 31 -2.61 -13.53 -17.85
N GLU A 32 -2.89 -14.12 -19.01
CA GLU A 32 -3.82 -15.23 -19.21
C GLU A 32 -3.12 -16.59 -18.96
N GLY A 33 -3.90 -17.59 -18.50
CA GLY A 33 -3.47 -18.97 -18.33
C GLY A 33 -3.06 -19.36 -16.90
N GLU A 34 -2.43 -20.52 -16.74
CA GLU A 34 -2.06 -21.11 -15.43
C GLU A 34 -1.20 -20.19 -14.56
N LEU A 35 -0.33 -19.38 -15.18
CA LEU A 35 0.49 -18.37 -14.49
C LEU A 35 -0.38 -17.24 -13.94
N GLY A 36 -1.43 -16.85 -14.64
CA GLY A 36 -2.38 -15.84 -14.19
C GLY A 36 -3.15 -16.29 -12.93
N GLU A 37 -3.62 -17.53 -12.91
CA GLU A 37 -4.32 -18.09 -11.73
C GLU A 37 -3.41 -18.13 -10.48
N MET A 38 -2.16 -18.55 -10.64
CA MET A 38 -1.19 -18.55 -9.54
C MET A 38 -0.92 -17.14 -9.00
N ARG A 39 -0.88 -16.14 -9.87
CA ARG A 39 -0.69 -14.72 -9.49
C ARG A 39 -1.90 -14.19 -8.73
N ILE A 40 -3.10 -14.49 -9.18
CA ILE A 40 -4.34 -14.12 -8.48
C ILE A 40 -4.34 -14.71 -7.06
N ILE A 41 -4.02 -15.99 -6.90
CA ILE A 41 -3.94 -16.64 -5.58
C ILE A 41 -2.91 -15.95 -4.67
N ARG A 42 -1.77 -15.56 -5.21
CA ARG A 42 -0.73 -14.85 -4.45
C ARG A 42 -1.18 -13.45 -4.05
N THR A 43 -1.83 -12.74 -4.96
CA THR A 43 -2.40 -11.42 -4.66
C THR A 43 -3.49 -11.52 -3.60
N LEU A 44 -4.37 -12.52 -3.66
CA LEU A 44 -5.38 -12.75 -2.63
C LEU A 44 -4.77 -13.02 -1.25
N LYS A 45 -3.68 -13.79 -1.17
CA LYS A 45 -2.94 -14.01 0.08
C LYS A 45 -2.26 -12.73 0.59
N ALA A 46 -1.75 -11.89 -0.31
CA ALA A 46 -1.19 -10.61 0.07
C ALA A 46 -2.27 -9.67 0.65
N ILE A 47 -3.45 -9.66 0.04
CA ILE A 47 -4.62 -8.89 0.48
C ILE A 47 -5.03 -9.23 1.92
N GLU A 48 -4.97 -10.50 2.34
CA GLU A 48 -5.30 -10.92 3.71
C GLU A 48 -4.42 -10.28 4.80
N ARG A 49 -3.29 -9.73 4.42
CA ARG A 49 -2.31 -9.10 5.30
C ARG A 49 -2.15 -7.59 5.03
N THR A 50 -3.09 -7.02 4.29
CA THR A 50 -3.01 -5.64 3.82
C THR A 50 -4.00 -4.77 4.57
N ASP A 51 -3.51 -3.66 5.13
CA ASP A 51 -4.34 -2.65 5.78
C ASP A 51 -4.77 -1.58 4.77
N ILE A 52 -3.85 -1.20 3.85
CA ILE A 52 -4.08 -0.18 2.82
C ILE A 52 -3.58 -0.68 1.49
N ALA A 53 -4.41 -0.60 0.46
CA ALA A 53 -4.05 -0.93 -0.92
C ALA A 53 -3.85 0.35 -1.75
N LEU A 54 -2.75 0.39 -2.49
CA LEU A 54 -2.50 1.40 -3.52
C LEU A 54 -2.85 0.78 -4.87
N LEU A 55 -3.99 1.17 -5.44
CA LEU A 55 -4.43 0.67 -6.74
C LEU A 55 -3.98 1.62 -7.85
N LEU A 56 -3.09 1.14 -8.71
CA LEU A 56 -2.53 1.93 -9.81
C LEU A 56 -3.32 1.72 -11.08
N CYS A 57 -3.80 2.84 -11.65
CA CYS A 57 -4.43 2.86 -12.96
C CYS A 57 -3.54 3.62 -13.95
N GLU A 58 -3.54 3.18 -15.22
CA GLU A 58 -2.77 3.87 -16.26
C GLU A 58 -3.62 4.85 -17.06
N ASP A 59 -4.70 4.42 -17.71
CA ASP A 59 -5.55 5.28 -18.56
C ASP A 59 -7.00 5.31 -18.11
N GLU A 60 -7.64 4.18 -18.05
CA GLU A 60 -9.01 4.00 -17.61
C GLU A 60 -9.03 2.96 -16.50
N ALA A 61 -10.02 3.03 -15.65
CA ALA A 61 -10.27 1.90 -14.75
C ALA A 61 -10.86 0.78 -15.59
N HIS A 62 -10.04 -0.23 -15.87
CA HIS A 62 -10.48 -1.42 -16.55
C HIS A 62 -11.40 -2.27 -15.68
N GLU A 63 -12.10 -3.23 -16.27
CA GLU A 63 -13.00 -4.10 -15.52
C GLU A 63 -12.30 -4.88 -14.40
N GLU A 64 -11.00 -5.13 -14.56
CA GLU A 64 -10.18 -5.81 -13.56
C GLU A 64 -9.90 -4.92 -12.35
N GLU A 65 -9.51 -3.66 -12.57
CA GLU A 65 -9.31 -2.70 -11.47
C GLU A 65 -10.60 -2.47 -10.69
N LYS A 66 -11.75 -2.39 -11.37
CA LYS A 66 -13.06 -2.29 -10.73
C LYS A 66 -13.37 -3.52 -9.88
N LYS A 67 -13.08 -4.71 -10.39
CA LYS A 67 -13.25 -5.97 -9.68
C LYS A 67 -12.39 -6.03 -8.42
N TRP A 68 -11.12 -5.63 -8.54
CA TRP A 68 -10.20 -5.59 -7.40
C TRP A 68 -10.62 -4.56 -6.37
N MET A 69 -11.04 -3.38 -6.81
CA MET A 69 -11.53 -2.34 -5.93
C MET A 69 -12.70 -2.84 -5.09
N LYS A 70 -13.68 -3.51 -5.73
CA LYS A 70 -14.81 -4.12 -5.03
C LYS A 70 -14.38 -5.19 -4.03
N GLN A 71 -13.44 -6.07 -4.41
CA GLN A 71 -12.93 -7.11 -3.52
C GLN A 71 -12.20 -6.55 -2.30
N LEU A 72 -11.44 -5.47 -2.48
CA LEU A 72 -10.73 -4.79 -1.39
C LEU A 72 -11.73 -4.12 -0.44
N GLU A 73 -12.77 -3.48 -0.98
CA GLU A 73 -13.85 -2.86 -0.20
C GLU A 73 -14.64 -3.90 0.60
N GLU A 74 -14.98 -5.05 0.00
CA GLU A 74 -15.66 -6.17 0.68
C GLU A 74 -14.85 -6.72 1.86
N LYS A 75 -13.53 -6.60 1.80
CA LYS A 75 -12.60 -6.99 2.89
C LYS A 75 -12.30 -5.86 3.87
N ASN A 76 -12.95 -4.70 3.73
CA ASN A 76 -12.72 -3.50 4.52
C ASN A 76 -11.28 -2.96 4.44
N ILE A 77 -10.60 -3.19 3.33
CA ILE A 77 -9.25 -2.66 3.09
C ILE A 77 -9.39 -1.25 2.53
N LEU A 78 -8.64 -0.33 3.10
CA LEU A 78 -8.62 1.06 2.64
C LEU A 78 -7.92 1.14 1.28
N VAL A 79 -8.62 1.69 0.28
CA VAL A 79 -8.06 1.82 -1.08
C VAL A 79 -7.69 3.28 -1.35
N ILE A 80 -6.49 3.48 -1.88
CA ILE A 80 -6.04 4.75 -2.44
C ILE A 80 -5.82 4.53 -3.94
N LEU A 81 -6.65 5.16 -4.75
CA LEU A 81 -6.59 5.06 -6.20
C LEU A 81 -5.56 6.04 -6.75
N LEU A 82 -4.67 5.57 -7.62
CA LEU A 82 -3.55 6.32 -8.17
C LEU A 82 -3.61 6.31 -9.70
N LEU A 83 -3.59 7.49 -10.33
CA LEU A 83 -3.37 7.62 -11.78
C LEU A 83 -1.88 7.87 -12.01
N ASN A 84 -1.17 6.85 -12.48
CA ASN A 84 0.26 6.90 -12.73
C ASN A 84 0.59 7.42 -14.14
N LYS A 85 1.88 7.62 -14.41
CA LYS A 85 2.42 8.07 -15.70
C LYS A 85 1.90 9.45 -16.12
N ALA A 86 1.68 10.36 -15.16
CA ALA A 86 1.21 11.72 -15.44
C ALA A 86 2.16 12.52 -16.35
N ASP A 87 3.44 12.17 -16.36
CA ASP A 87 4.49 12.81 -17.17
C ASP A 87 4.29 12.66 -18.68
N ILE A 88 3.61 11.63 -19.13
CA ILE A 88 3.39 11.35 -20.56
C ILE A 88 1.94 11.57 -21.01
N ARG A 89 1.03 11.91 -20.09
CA ARG A 89 -0.39 12.07 -20.39
C ARG A 89 -0.70 13.46 -20.92
N LYS A 90 -1.45 13.52 -22.03
CA LYS A 90 -1.88 14.79 -22.65
C LYS A 90 -3.14 15.35 -22.02
N ASP A 91 -4.07 14.50 -21.59
CA ASP A 91 -5.37 14.90 -21.03
C ASP A 91 -5.64 14.17 -19.71
N ILE A 92 -5.09 14.71 -18.64
CA ILE A 92 -5.28 14.20 -17.29
C ILE A 92 -6.71 14.47 -16.81
N ALA A 93 -7.31 15.62 -17.18
CA ALA A 93 -8.59 16.04 -16.65
C ALA A 93 -9.73 15.10 -17.06
N SER A 94 -9.80 14.75 -18.35
CA SER A 94 -10.84 13.83 -18.85
C SER A 94 -10.66 12.42 -18.29
N THR A 95 -9.40 11.96 -18.16
CA THR A 95 -9.07 10.66 -17.57
C THR A 95 -9.52 10.60 -16.10
N LEU A 96 -9.25 11.64 -15.31
CA LEU A 96 -9.70 11.72 -13.93
C LEU A 96 -11.22 11.61 -13.79
N LEU A 97 -11.97 12.35 -14.61
CA LEU A 97 -13.43 12.32 -14.58
C LEU A 97 -14.00 10.93 -14.93
N ARG A 98 -13.38 10.24 -15.88
CA ARG A 98 -13.79 8.88 -16.25
C ARG A 98 -13.54 7.90 -15.11
N ILE A 99 -12.32 7.90 -14.55
CA ILE A 99 -11.97 7.00 -13.44
C ILE A 99 -12.85 7.28 -12.21
N GLU A 100 -13.06 8.56 -11.88
CA GLU A 100 -13.93 8.94 -10.75
C GLU A 100 -15.37 8.46 -10.96
N LYS A 101 -15.90 8.56 -12.18
CA LYS A 101 -17.22 8.03 -12.53
C LYS A 101 -17.29 6.51 -12.41
N ASP A 102 -16.25 5.81 -12.85
CA ASP A 102 -16.22 4.35 -12.91
C ASP A 102 -15.95 3.70 -11.54
N CYS A 103 -15.08 4.30 -10.74
CA CYS A 103 -14.63 3.78 -9.46
C CYS A 103 -15.27 4.47 -8.25
N GLY A 104 -16.06 5.54 -8.46
CA GLY A 104 -16.66 6.29 -7.34
C GLY A 104 -15.66 7.07 -6.48
N GLN A 105 -14.36 7.02 -6.81
CA GLN A 105 -13.29 7.69 -6.10
C GLN A 105 -12.36 8.43 -7.06
N LYS A 106 -12.02 9.68 -6.71
CA LYS A 106 -11.07 10.47 -7.47
C LYS A 106 -9.63 9.97 -7.25
N PRO A 107 -8.90 9.59 -8.31
CA PRO A 107 -7.53 9.13 -8.16
C PRO A 107 -6.57 10.27 -7.86
N LEU A 108 -5.50 9.96 -7.14
CA LEU A 108 -4.35 10.85 -6.99
C LEU A 108 -3.46 10.73 -8.23
N VAL A 109 -3.14 11.88 -8.81
CA VAL A 109 -2.27 11.97 -9.99
C VAL A 109 -0.81 11.90 -9.56
N ILE A 110 -0.07 10.96 -10.11
CA ILE A 110 1.35 10.73 -9.81
C ILE A 110 2.16 10.45 -11.07
N SER A 111 3.45 10.66 -10.97
CA SER A 111 4.43 10.05 -11.87
C SER A 111 5.52 9.38 -11.03
N ALA A 112 5.56 8.06 -11.07
CA ALA A 112 6.60 7.30 -10.40
C ALA A 112 7.98 7.58 -11.01
N LYS A 113 8.05 7.80 -12.32
CA LYS A 113 9.27 8.13 -13.06
C LYS A 113 9.84 9.47 -12.60
N GLU A 114 9.03 10.52 -12.58
CA GLU A 114 9.43 11.87 -12.20
C GLU A 114 9.34 12.11 -10.68
N ARG A 115 8.93 11.08 -9.92
CA ARG A 115 8.73 11.14 -8.46
C ARG A 115 7.78 12.26 -8.00
N THR A 116 6.84 12.63 -8.86
CA THR A 116 5.82 13.64 -8.54
C THR A 116 4.59 13.00 -7.90
N GLY A 117 3.93 13.72 -7.00
CA GLY A 117 2.72 13.23 -6.31
C GLY A 117 2.98 12.30 -5.11
N ILE A 118 4.22 11.86 -4.85
CA ILE A 118 4.54 10.93 -3.74
C ILE A 118 4.13 11.47 -2.38
N LYS A 119 4.32 12.78 -2.14
CA LYS A 119 3.88 13.43 -0.90
C LYS A 119 2.35 13.36 -0.71
N LYS A 120 1.58 13.39 -1.81
CA LYS A 120 0.11 13.26 -1.76
C LYS A 120 -0.30 11.84 -1.36
N ILE A 121 0.42 10.81 -1.80
CA ILE A 121 0.18 9.43 -1.35
C ILE A 121 0.39 9.34 0.16
N HIS A 122 1.52 9.84 0.65
CA HIS A 122 1.83 9.84 2.08
C HIS A 122 0.72 10.54 2.90
N GLN A 123 0.30 11.72 2.46
CA GLN A 123 -0.79 12.46 3.11
C GLN A 123 -2.11 11.68 3.07
N ALA A 124 -2.47 11.08 1.93
CA ALA A 124 -3.68 10.27 1.79
C ALA A 124 -3.67 9.02 2.67
N ILE A 125 -2.50 8.41 2.88
CA ILE A 125 -2.36 7.31 3.85
C ILE A 125 -2.66 7.83 5.26
N LEU A 126 -2.02 8.91 5.68
CA LEU A 126 -2.24 9.50 7.01
C LEU A 126 -3.71 9.88 7.26
N GLU A 127 -4.39 10.44 6.25
CA GLU A 127 -5.80 10.83 6.34
C GLU A 127 -6.76 9.64 6.46
N LYS A 128 -6.37 8.49 5.89
CA LYS A 128 -7.19 7.26 5.93
C LYS A 128 -6.91 6.38 7.14
N LEU A 129 -5.81 6.60 7.84
CA LEU A 129 -5.50 5.83 9.03
C LEU A 129 -6.47 6.18 10.17
N PRO A 130 -6.93 5.19 10.96
CA PRO A 130 -7.70 5.44 12.16
C PRO A 130 -6.95 6.39 13.13
N ALA A 131 -7.70 7.21 13.86
CA ALA A 131 -7.10 8.18 14.80
C ALA A 131 -6.27 7.53 15.92
N ASP A 132 -6.52 6.28 16.22
CA ASP A 132 -5.80 5.44 17.18
C ASP A 132 -4.66 4.62 16.55
N PHE A 133 -4.45 4.76 15.25
CA PHE A 133 -3.35 4.10 14.56
C PHE A 133 -2.01 4.59 15.12
N GLY A 134 -1.16 3.65 15.52
CA GLY A 134 0.14 3.97 16.14
C GLY A 134 0.08 4.29 17.63
N GLN A 135 -1.11 4.33 18.24
CA GLN A 135 -1.25 4.45 19.70
C GLN A 135 -1.13 3.09 20.42
N GLN A 136 -0.94 2.01 19.67
CA GLN A 136 -0.64 0.72 20.29
C GLN A 136 0.70 0.81 21.01
N THR A 137 0.64 0.98 22.30
CA THR A 137 1.83 0.95 23.14
C THR A 137 2.28 -0.50 23.30
N ILE A 138 3.59 -0.77 23.23
CA ILE A 138 4.16 -2.11 23.45
C ILE A 138 3.71 -2.70 24.80
N THR A 139 3.43 -1.84 25.74
CA THR A 139 3.03 -2.17 27.11
C THR A 139 1.51 -2.21 27.32
N GLY A 140 0.70 -1.72 26.36
CA GLY A 140 -0.74 -1.60 26.51
C GLY A 140 -1.11 -0.87 27.80
N ASN A 141 -1.97 -1.47 28.62
CA ASN A 141 -2.41 -0.94 29.90
C ASN A 141 -1.56 -1.43 31.10
N LEU A 142 -0.45 -2.14 30.85
CA LEU A 142 0.39 -2.71 31.89
C LEU A 142 1.27 -1.68 32.59
N VAL A 143 1.47 -0.50 31.99
CA VAL A 143 2.35 0.56 32.48
C VAL A 143 1.60 1.88 32.52
N LYS A 144 1.85 2.66 33.56
CA LYS A 144 1.28 4.00 33.78
C LYS A 144 2.39 5.04 33.70
N GLU A 145 2.00 6.29 33.49
CA GLU A 145 2.95 7.42 33.57
C GLU A 145 3.66 7.46 34.93
N GLY A 146 4.99 7.47 34.89
CA GLY A 146 5.85 7.44 36.07
C GLY A 146 6.40 6.07 36.46
N ASP A 147 5.93 4.98 35.85
CA ASP A 147 6.45 3.65 36.08
C ASP A 147 7.84 3.44 35.46
N LEU A 148 8.72 2.76 36.17
CA LEU A 148 10.03 2.38 35.65
C LEU A 148 9.91 1.08 34.87
N VAL A 149 10.22 1.13 33.58
CA VAL A 149 10.11 -0.03 32.66
C VAL A 149 11.48 -0.44 32.18
N LEU A 150 11.81 -1.73 32.34
CA LEU A 150 13.00 -2.33 31.76
C LEU A 150 12.59 -3.12 30.51
N LEU A 151 12.96 -2.62 29.33
CA LEU A 151 12.79 -3.31 28.06
C LEU A 151 13.99 -4.23 27.80
N VAL A 152 13.74 -5.55 27.76
CA VAL A 152 14.74 -6.53 27.38
C VAL A 152 14.43 -6.98 25.96
N MET A 153 15.25 -6.56 25.01
CA MET A 153 15.06 -6.89 23.59
C MET A 153 16.23 -7.74 23.07
N PRO A 154 15.98 -8.78 22.29
CA PRO A 154 17.04 -9.51 21.61
C PRO A 154 17.70 -8.57 20.59
N GLN A 155 19.03 -8.57 20.59
CA GLN A 155 19.80 -7.81 19.61
C GLN A 155 20.15 -8.74 18.46
N ASP A 156 19.65 -8.44 17.26
CA ASP A 156 20.07 -9.17 16.07
C ASP A 156 21.49 -8.73 15.68
N ILE A 157 22.40 -9.69 15.63
CA ILE A 157 23.81 -9.47 15.27
C ILE A 157 23.93 -8.98 13.81
N GLN A 158 22.92 -9.26 12.97
CA GLN A 158 22.87 -8.86 11.57
C GLN A 158 22.22 -7.49 11.36
N ALA A 159 21.60 -6.91 12.38
CA ALA A 159 21.00 -5.60 12.26
C ALA A 159 22.07 -4.51 12.15
N PRO A 160 21.90 -3.51 11.29
CA PRO A 160 22.77 -2.34 11.25
C PRO A 160 22.83 -1.69 12.63
N LYS A 161 24.04 -1.30 13.07
CA LYS A 161 24.26 -0.68 14.38
C LYS A 161 23.25 0.46 14.62
N GLY A 162 22.46 0.34 15.69
CA GLY A 162 21.49 1.33 16.13
C GLY A 162 20.05 1.14 15.67
N ARG A 163 19.70 0.03 14.98
CA ARG A 163 18.31 -0.30 14.68
C ARG A 163 17.82 -1.42 15.59
N LEU A 164 16.77 -1.12 16.34
CA LEU A 164 15.96 -2.13 17.03
C LEU A 164 15.00 -2.72 15.99
N ILE A 165 15.03 -4.05 15.84
CA ILE A 165 14.00 -4.74 15.09
C ILE A 165 12.86 -4.95 16.07
N LEU A 166 11.77 -4.22 15.86
CA LEU A 166 10.49 -4.51 16.52
C LEU A 166 9.91 -5.78 15.91
N PRO A 167 9.36 -6.68 16.72
CA PRO A 167 8.74 -7.91 16.26
C PRO A 167 7.55 -7.66 15.33
#